data_a8ade0b77a416fe10c87b670c69fd4d9
#
_entry.id   a8ade0b77a416fe10c87b670c69fd4d9
#
_cell.length_a   1.000
_cell.length_b   1.000
_cell.length_c   1.000
_cell.angle_alpha   90.00
_cell.angle_beta   90.00
_cell.angle_gamma   90.00
#
_symmetry.space_group_name_H-M   'P 1'
#
loop_
_entity.id
_entity.type
_entity.pdbx_description
1 polymer ?
#
loop_
_entity_poly.entity_id
_entity_poly.type
_entity_poly.pdbx_seq_one_letter_code
_entity_poly.pdbx_strand_id
1 'polypeptide(L)'
;PRREIRALAEAMGYPPAKITAAVRSGDTPQSERAAMLRTPPHILVTTPESLYLLLTAARSREILKTARAVIVDEIHAVLQSRRGAHLALSLERLDHVCGRKLQRIGLSATQKPIDEVARFLTSSSCQIVDKGHRRALDLAVEVPGSPLEAVMSHEVWQEIYGRLVELIGSHRTTLITVNTRRLAERMARQLSERLGTEFVAAHHGSLSKEARQDAEHRLREGKLKVLVATASLELGIDIGHVDLVCQI
;
A
#
# COMPACT_ATOMS: atom_id res chain seq x y z
N PRO A 1 -9.46 -5.88 -10.85
CA PRO A 1 -9.69 -7.31 -10.49
C PRO A 1 -11.09 -7.82 -10.85
N ARG A 2 -12.22 -7.16 -10.44
CA ARG A 2 -13.57 -7.70 -10.72
C ARG A 2 -13.91 -7.85 -12.21
N ARG A 3 -13.46 -6.89 -13.05
CA ARG A 3 -13.65 -6.94 -14.51
C ARG A 3 -12.88 -8.11 -15.12
N GLU A 4 -11.65 -8.31 -14.68
CA GLU A 4 -10.77 -9.39 -15.13
C GLU A 4 -11.28 -10.77 -14.69
N ILE A 5 -11.72 -10.91 -13.42
CA ILE A 5 -12.34 -12.13 -12.93
C ILE A 5 -13.59 -12.48 -13.76
N ARG A 6 -14.40 -11.48 -14.08
CA ARG A 6 -15.60 -11.69 -14.92
C ARG A 6 -15.21 -12.12 -16.33
N ALA A 7 -14.28 -11.42 -16.98
CA ALA A 7 -13.80 -11.75 -18.31
C ALA A 7 -13.18 -13.15 -18.35
N LEU A 8 -12.41 -13.52 -17.34
CA LEU A 8 -11.83 -14.86 -17.22
C LEU A 8 -12.92 -15.92 -17.04
N ALA A 9 -13.90 -15.68 -16.18
CA ALA A 9 -15.03 -16.61 -15.98
C ALA A 9 -15.83 -16.81 -17.29
N GLU A 10 -16.12 -15.75 -18.01
CA GLU A 10 -16.78 -15.81 -19.32
C GLU A 10 -15.94 -16.60 -20.34
N ALA A 11 -14.62 -16.36 -20.40
CA ALA A 11 -13.71 -17.10 -21.28
C ALA A 11 -13.63 -18.60 -20.93
N MET A 12 -13.86 -18.97 -19.67
CA MET A 12 -13.90 -20.35 -19.19
C MET A 12 -15.29 -20.98 -19.28
N GLY A 13 -16.30 -20.30 -19.86
CA GLY A 13 -17.65 -20.80 -20.00
C GLY A 13 -18.49 -20.81 -18.73
N TYR A 14 -18.05 -20.11 -17.66
CA TYR A 14 -18.84 -19.98 -16.44
C TYR A 14 -19.88 -18.85 -16.58
N PRO A 15 -21.07 -19.01 -15.99
CA PRO A 15 -22.07 -17.95 -15.99
C PRO A 15 -21.53 -16.70 -15.27
N PRO A 16 -21.88 -15.47 -15.73
CA PRO A 16 -21.40 -14.23 -15.14
C PRO A 16 -21.86 -14.10 -13.68
N ALA A 17 -20.95 -14.38 -12.75
CA ALA A 17 -21.22 -14.26 -11.33
C ALA A 17 -21.19 -12.77 -10.91
N LYS A 18 -22.24 -12.31 -10.22
CA LYS A 18 -22.29 -10.95 -9.63
C LYS A 18 -21.47 -10.94 -8.34
N ILE A 19 -20.14 -10.88 -8.46
CA ILE A 19 -19.25 -10.77 -7.32
C ILE A 19 -19.33 -9.35 -6.72
N THR A 20 -19.75 -9.25 -5.47
CA THR A 20 -19.80 -8.01 -4.71
C THR A 20 -18.62 -7.91 -3.76
N ALA A 21 -18.08 -6.71 -3.58
CA ALA A 21 -17.06 -6.43 -2.58
C ALA A 21 -17.45 -5.18 -1.80
N ALA A 22 -17.09 -5.15 -0.54
CA ALA A 22 -17.28 -4.01 0.34
C ALA A 22 -16.06 -3.78 1.22
N VAL A 23 -15.85 -2.53 1.60
CA VAL A 23 -14.76 -2.13 2.52
C VAL A 23 -15.37 -1.80 3.88
N ARG A 24 -14.78 -2.37 4.95
CA ARG A 24 -15.14 -2.10 6.33
C ARG A 24 -13.91 -1.67 7.11
N SER A 25 -13.77 -0.36 7.28
CA SER A 25 -12.70 0.29 8.05
C SER A 25 -13.29 1.22 9.13
N GLY A 26 -12.44 1.95 9.83
CA GLY A 26 -12.84 3.02 10.73
C GLY A 26 -13.69 4.10 10.04
N ASP A 27 -13.32 4.44 8.81
CA ASP A 27 -13.94 5.52 8.03
C ASP A 27 -15.23 5.12 7.29
N THR A 28 -15.61 3.83 7.31
CA THR A 28 -16.81 3.37 6.62
C THR A 28 -18.08 3.98 7.24
N PRO A 29 -18.92 4.68 6.47
CA PRO A 29 -20.15 5.30 6.96
C PRO A 29 -21.11 4.28 7.60
N GLN A 30 -21.91 4.74 8.57
CA GLN A 30 -22.84 3.87 9.29
C GLN A 30 -23.90 3.23 8.36
N SER A 31 -24.33 3.97 7.34
CA SER A 31 -25.27 3.47 6.32
C SER A 31 -24.71 2.28 5.54
N GLU A 32 -23.44 2.35 5.13
CA GLU A 32 -22.74 1.26 4.43
C GLU A 32 -22.54 0.06 5.35
N ARG A 33 -22.18 0.31 6.63
CA ARG A 33 -22.06 -0.76 7.64
C ARG A 33 -23.39 -1.51 7.80
N ALA A 34 -24.50 -0.77 7.88
CA ALA A 34 -25.84 -1.38 7.97
C ALA A 34 -26.22 -2.13 6.68
N ALA A 35 -25.84 -1.63 5.52
CA ALA A 35 -26.09 -2.30 4.25
C ALA A 35 -25.35 -3.65 4.14
N MET A 36 -24.09 -3.73 4.56
CA MET A 36 -23.33 -4.98 4.59
C MET A 36 -23.96 -6.06 5.49
N LEU A 37 -24.61 -5.66 6.60
CA LEU A 37 -25.29 -6.62 7.47
C LEU A 37 -26.57 -7.18 6.84
N ARG A 38 -27.22 -6.41 5.96
CA ARG A 38 -28.42 -6.86 5.23
C ARG A 38 -28.05 -7.70 3.99
N THR A 39 -27.01 -7.27 3.29
CA THR A 39 -26.55 -7.94 2.07
C THR A 39 -25.03 -8.15 2.16
N PRO A 40 -24.61 -9.27 2.77
CA PRO A 40 -23.18 -9.57 2.94
C PRO A 40 -22.44 -9.61 1.59
N PRO A 41 -21.27 -8.97 1.49
CA PRO A 41 -20.48 -9.02 0.26
C PRO A 41 -19.79 -10.38 0.09
N HIS A 42 -19.46 -10.76 -1.14
CA HIS A 42 -18.65 -11.95 -1.43
C HIS A 42 -17.17 -11.73 -1.01
N ILE A 43 -16.69 -10.49 -1.10
CA ILE A 43 -15.34 -10.08 -0.69
C ILE A 43 -15.48 -8.94 0.29
N LEU A 44 -15.00 -9.16 1.52
CA LEU A 44 -14.93 -8.13 2.55
C LEU A 44 -13.48 -7.69 2.74
N VAL A 45 -13.18 -6.44 2.41
CA VAL A 45 -11.89 -5.82 2.71
C VAL A 45 -11.99 -5.11 4.05
N THR A 46 -11.11 -5.42 4.98
CA THR A 46 -11.20 -4.87 6.33
C THR A 46 -9.81 -4.68 6.96
N THR A 47 -9.74 -3.92 8.04
CA THR A 47 -8.54 -3.77 8.87
C THR A 47 -8.56 -4.74 10.05
N PRO A 48 -7.41 -5.06 10.68
CA PRO A 48 -7.36 -5.92 11.86
C PRO A 48 -8.31 -5.46 12.98
N GLU A 49 -8.37 -4.16 13.24
CA GLU A 49 -9.21 -3.56 14.27
C GLU A 49 -10.70 -3.72 13.94
N SER A 50 -11.06 -3.50 12.67
CA SER A 50 -12.45 -3.67 12.22
C SER A 50 -12.88 -5.13 12.20
N LEU A 51 -11.97 -6.07 11.87
CA LEU A 51 -12.23 -7.50 11.98
C LEU A 51 -12.57 -7.89 13.42
N TYR A 52 -11.79 -7.40 14.39
CA TYR A 52 -12.08 -7.63 15.81
C TYR A 52 -13.48 -7.14 16.20
N LEU A 53 -13.85 -5.92 15.79
CA LEU A 53 -15.19 -5.37 16.06
C LEU A 53 -16.29 -6.23 15.41
N LEU A 54 -16.08 -6.73 14.21
CA LEU A 54 -17.03 -7.63 13.54
C LEU A 54 -17.17 -8.96 14.28
N LEU A 55 -16.09 -9.49 14.85
CA LEU A 55 -16.09 -10.73 15.62
C LEU A 55 -16.75 -10.59 16.99
N THR A 56 -16.74 -9.40 17.59
CA THR A 56 -17.32 -9.17 18.92
C THR A 56 -18.82 -8.90 18.91
N ALA A 57 -19.35 -8.35 17.82
CA ALA A 57 -20.79 -8.01 17.72
C ALA A 57 -21.61 -9.17 17.15
N ALA A 58 -22.68 -9.57 17.83
CA ALA A 58 -23.51 -10.73 17.47
C ALA A 58 -24.00 -10.72 16.01
N ARG A 59 -24.57 -9.59 15.55
CA ARG A 59 -25.10 -9.48 14.18
C ARG A 59 -24.02 -9.53 13.11
N SER A 60 -22.85 -8.95 13.36
CA SER A 60 -21.77 -8.94 12.37
C SER A 60 -20.99 -10.26 12.31
N ARG A 61 -21.00 -11.07 13.36
CA ARG A 61 -20.48 -12.45 13.29
C ARG A 61 -21.22 -13.32 12.29
N GLU A 62 -22.51 -13.09 12.12
CA GLU A 62 -23.32 -13.89 11.18
C GLU A 62 -22.81 -13.77 9.74
N ILE A 63 -22.40 -12.58 9.30
CA ILE A 63 -21.87 -12.39 7.94
C ILE A 63 -20.52 -13.06 7.72
N LEU A 64 -19.77 -13.33 8.79
CA LEU A 64 -18.45 -13.98 8.72
C LEU A 64 -18.53 -15.49 8.68
N LYS A 65 -19.63 -16.12 9.12
CA LYS A 65 -19.78 -17.57 9.20
C LYS A 65 -19.58 -18.30 7.87
N THR A 66 -19.86 -17.64 6.77
CA THR A 66 -19.74 -18.20 5.42
C THR A 66 -18.37 -18.02 4.79
N ALA A 67 -17.44 -17.34 5.48
CA ALA A 67 -16.09 -17.15 4.97
C ALA A 67 -15.41 -18.50 4.73
N ARG A 68 -14.62 -18.58 3.66
CA ARG A 68 -13.86 -19.80 3.27
C ARG A 68 -12.36 -19.55 3.26
N ALA A 69 -11.96 -18.32 2.95
CA ALA A 69 -10.58 -17.93 2.88
C ALA A 69 -10.38 -16.56 3.51
N VAL A 70 -9.18 -16.31 4.00
CA VAL A 70 -8.72 -15.00 4.46
C VAL A 70 -7.38 -14.69 3.82
N ILE A 71 -7.26 -13.48 3.29
CA ILE A 71 -6.02 -12.96 2.73
C ILE A 71 -5.50 -11.91 3.70
N VAL A 72 -4.28 -12.08 4.17
CA VAL A 72 -3.56 -11.09 4.98
C VAL A 72 -2.51 -10.45 4.09
N ASP A 73 -2.78 -9.20 3.71
CA ASP A 73 -1.88 -8.43 2.87
C ASP A 73 -0.88 -7.64 3.72
N GLU A 74 0.30 -7.35 3.16
CA GLU A 74 1.39 -6.65 3.83
C GLU A 74 1.71 -7.23 5.23
N ILE A 75 1.74 -8.56 5.33
CA ILE A 75 1.87 -9.27 6.61
C ILE A 75 3.10 -8.82 7.41
N HIS A 76 4.17 -8.45 6.71
CA HIS A 76 5.40 -7.95 7.29
C HIS A 76 5.21 -6.64 8.07
N ALA A 77 4.26 -5.80 7.68
CA ALA A 77 3.99 -4.53 8.37
C ALA A 77 3.35 -4.71 9.75
N VAL A 78 2.77 -5.89 10.02
CA VAL A 78 2.11 -6.16 11.30
C VAL A 78 2.84 -7.19 12.15
N LEU A 79 3.71 -8.01 11.58
CA LEU A 79 4.31 -9.19 12.21
C LEU A 79 4.94 -8.92 13.60
N GLN A 80 5.73 -7.85 13.70
CA GLN A 80 6.49 -7.51 14.93
C GLN A 80 5.75 -6.54 15.87
N SER A 81 4.47 -6.31 15.62
CA SER A 81 3.71 -5.31 16.36
C SER A 81 2.62 -5.92 17.23
N ARG A 82 2.13 -5.16 18.21
CA ARG A 82 0.93 -5.53 19.00
C ARG A 82 -0.29 -5.73 18.10
N ARG A 83 -0.35 -5.03 16.98
CA ARG A 83 -1.38 -5.21 15.94
C ARG A 83 -1.35 -6.61 15.35
N GLY A 84 -0.15 -7.16 15.12
CA GLY A 84 0.02 -8.51 14.62
C GLY A 84 -0.49 -9.55 15.60
N ALA A 85 -0.09 -9.46 16.88
CA ALA A 85 -0.59 -10.37 17.91
C ALA A 85 -2.13 -10.33 18.02
N HIS A 86 -2.71 -9.14 17.94
CA HIS A 86 -4.16 -8.96 17.93
C HIS A 86 -4.81 -9.55 16.67
N LEU A 87 -4.19 -9.42 15.50
CA LEU A 87 -4.65 -10.03 14.25
C LEU A 87 -4.60 -11.55 14.34
N ALA A 88 -3.49 -12.14 14.83
CA ALA A 88 -3.35 -13.59 14.98
C ALA A 88 -4.49 -14.16 15.82
N LEU A 89 -4.77 -13.56 16.98
CA LEU A 89 -5.91 -13.95 17.81
C LEU A 89 -7.25 -13.79 17.09
N SER A 90 -7.42 -12.72 16.33
CA SER A 90 -8.65 -12.49 15.55
C SER A 90 -8.85 -13.54 14.46
N LEU A 91 -7.77 -14.03 13.84
CA LEU A 91 -7.83 -15.11 12.83
C LEU A 91 -8.26 -16.44 13.45
N GLU A 92 -7.74 -16.80 14.64
CA GLU A 92 -8.20 -17.99 15.35
C GLU A 92 -9.68 -17.88 15.77
N ARG A 93 -10.11 -16.71 16.21
CA ARG A 93 -11.53 -16.46 16.53
C ARG A 93 -12.41 -16.53 15.28
N LEU A 94 -11.91 -16.09 14.13
CA LEU A 94 -12.63 -16.18 12.86
C LEU A 94 -12.85 -17.65 12.47
N ASP A 95 -11.83 -18.50 12.57
CA ASP A 95 -11.97 -19.94 12.35
C ASP A 95 -13.05 -20.53 13.27
N HIS A 96 -13.04 -20.17 14.55
CA HIS A 96 -14.06 -20.63 15.51
C HIS A 96 -15.48 -20.18 15.11
N VAL A 97 -15.64 -18.92 14.70
CA VAL A 97 -16.95 -18.38 14.23
C VAL A 97 -17.43 -19.11 12.97
N CYS A 98 -16.51 -19.46 12.08
CA CYS A 98 -16.83 -20.21 10.85
C CYS A 98 -17.06 -21.72 11.07
N GLY A 99 -16.74 -22.25 12.27
CA GLY A 99 -16.81 -23.66 12.59
C GLY A 99 -15.84 -24.54 11.78
N ARG A 100 -14.79 -23.95 11.19
CA ARG A 100 -13.79 -24.63 10.35
C ARG A 100 -12.51 -23.84 10.25
N LYS A 101 -11.41 -24.50 9.95
CA LYS A 101 -10.17 -23.85 9.53
C LYS A 101 -10.35 -23.20 8.16
N LEU A 102 -10.04 -21.91 8.06
CA LEU A 102 -10.07 -21.17 6.81
C LEU A 102 -8.79 -21.37 6.03
N GLN A 103 -8.87 -21.29 4.71
CA GLN A 103 -7.67 -21.13 3.89
C GLN A 103 -7.06 -19.77 4.19
N ARG A 104 -5.84 -19.76 4.69
CA ARG A 104 -5.09 -18.53 4.98
C ARG A 104 -4.06 -18.28 3.90
N ILE A 105 -4.07 -17.09 3.33
CA ILE A 105 -3.14 -16.64 2.29
C ILE A 105 -2.46 -15.39 2.81
N GLY A 106 -1.13 -15.42 2.90
CA GLY A 106 -0.31 -14.28 3.30
C GLY A 106 0.40 -13.69 2.09
N LEU A 107 0.31 -12.39 1.92
CA LEU A 107 1.10 -11.62 0.96
C LEU A 107 2.10 -10.76 1.73
N SER A 108 3.35 -10.80 1.31
CA SER A 108 4.41 -10.07 2.00
C SER A 108 5.47 -9.60 1.01
N ALA A 109 6.07 -8.44 1.29
CA ALA A 109 7.35 -8.11 0.73
C ALA A 109 8.41 -9.12 1.18
N THR A 110 9.58 -9.11 0.54
CA THR A 110 10.68 -10.02 0.87
C THR A 110 11.09 -9.84 2.34
N GLN A 111 10.81 -10.85 3.16
CA GLN A 111 11.18 -10.91 4.58
C GLN A 111 12.07 -12.12 4.82
N LYS A 112 13.04 -11.96 5.71
CA LYS A 112 13.90 -13.06 6.17
C LYS A 112 13.94 -13.07 7.69
N PRO A 113 13.72 -14.23 8.34
CA PRO A 113 13.35 -15.53 7.74
C PRO A 113 11.86 -15.62 7.37
N ILE A 114 11.57 -16.13 6.18
CA ILE A 114 10.18 -16.25 5.66
C ILE A 114 9.35 -17.26 6.47
N ASP A 115 10.01 -18.23 7.08
CA ASP A 115 9.36 -19.24 7.94
C ASP A 115 8.69 -18.63 9.18
N GLU A 116 9.18 -17.51 9.70
CA GLU A 116 8.52 -16.78 10.79
C GLU A 116 7.22 -16.14 10.34
N VAL A 117 7.22 -15.60 9.12
CA VAL A 117 6.00 -15.05 8.49
C VAL A 117 4.97 -16.15 8.28
N ALA A 118 5.40 -17.33 7.83
CA ALA A 118 4.53 -18.48 7.66
C ALA A 118 3.94 -18.95 8.99
N ARG A 119 4.73 -19.03 10.04
CA ARG A 119 4.28 -19.41 11.41
C ARG A 119 3.31 -18.40 12.01
N PHE A 120 3.45 -17.13 11.70
CA PHE A 120 2.47 -16.12 12.11
C PHE A 120 1.10 -16.33 11.44
N LEU A 121 1.10 -16.70 10.16
CA LEU A 121 -0.12 -16.89 9.40
C LEU A 121 -0.89 -18.12 9.84
N THR A 122 -0.19 -19.21 10.13
CA THR A 122 -0.79 -20.49 10.50
C THR A 122 0.13 -21.31 11.39
N SER A 123 -0.48 -22.03 12.35
CA SER A 123 0.23 -23.02 13.18
C SER A 123 0.47 -24.36 12.46
N SER A 124 -0.11 -24.55 11.28
CA SER A 124 0.04 -25.74 10.43
C SER A 124 1.14 -25.54 9.39
N SER A 125 1.46 -26.59 8.63
CA SER A 125 2.34 -26.46 7.47
C SER A 125 1.79 -25.44 6.46
N CYS A 126 2.66 -24.61 5.92
CA CYS A 126 2.36 -23.57 4.97
C CYS A 126 3.19 -23.77 3.71
N GLN A 127 2.56 -23.65 2.54
CA GLN A 127 3.30 -23.62 1.28
C GLN A 127 3.85 -22.20 1.08
N ILE A 128 5.15 -22.10 0.98
CA ILE A 128 5.84 -20.83 0.69
C ILE A 128 6.10 -20.75 -0.81
N VAL A 129 5.65 -19.66 -1.45
CA VAL A 129 5.92 -19.38 -2.85
C VAL A 129 6.83 -18.15 -2.90
N ASP A 130 8.12 -18.39 -3.04
CA ASP A 130 9.13 -17.36 -3.25
C ASP A 130 9.78 -17.58 -4.63
N LYS A 131 9.42 -16.76 -5.59
CA LYS A 131 9.97 -16.86 -6.96
C LYS A 131 11.26 -16.07 -7.15
N GLY A 132 11.74 -15.39 -6.10
CA GLY A 132 13.03 -14.69 -6.12
C GLY A 132 13.17 -13.67 -7.24
N HIS A 133 12.11 -12.96 -7.58
CA HIS A 133 12.14 -11.98 -8.67
C HIS A 133 12.98 -10.77 -8.23
N ARG A 134 14.25 -10.80 -8.57
CA ARG A 134 15.14 -9.64 -8.41
C ARG A 134 15.06 -8.82 -9.69
N ARG A 135 14.52 -7.61 -9.58
CA ARG A 135 14.74 -6.61 -10.63
C ARG A 135 16.24 -6.28 -10.67
N ALA A 136 16.80 -6.12 -11.84
CA ALA A 136 18.10 -5.50 -11.97
C ALA A 136 18.00 -4.07 -11.40
N LEU A 137 18.81 -3.78 -10.39
CA LEU A 137 18.88 -2.46 -9.79
C LEU A 137 20.14 -1.78 -10.29
N ASP A 138 19.97 -0.59 -10.85
CA ASP A 138 21.05 0.35 -11.06
C ASP A 138 21.06 1.29 -9.85
N LEU A 139 22.01 1.07 -8.96
CA LEU A 139 22.10 1.79 -7.69
C LEU A 139 23.34 2.66 -7.68
N ALA A 140 23.15 3.96 -7.48
CA ALA A 140 24.21 4.92 -7.32
C ALA A 140 24.05 5.74 -6.04
N VAL A 141 25.16 6.15 -5.44
CA VAL A 141 25.19 7.13 -4.36
C VAL A 141 25.95 8.34 -4.90
N GLU A 142 25.28 9.47 -4.92
CA GLU A 142 25.84 10.75 -5.37
C GLU A 142 25.94 11.73 -4.20
N VAL A 143 26.99 12.50 -4.15
CA VAL A 143 27.18 13.59 -3.18
C VAL A 143 27.41 14.89 -3.95
N PRO A 144 26.92 16.04 -3.45
CA PRO A 144 27.23 17.35 -4.05
C PRO A 144 28.74 17.62 -4.02
N GLY A 145 29.20 18.46 -4.93
CA GLY A 145 30.62 18.86 -4.99
C GLY A 145 31.04 19.74 -3.82
N SER A 146 30.12 20.51 -3.26
CA SER A 146 30.33 21.33 -2.08
C SER A 146 30.32 20.49 -0.79
N PRO A 147 31.12 20.87 0.24
CA PRO A 147 31.18 20.13 1.51
C PRO A 147 29.81 20.03 2.19
N LEU A 148 29.50 18.85 2.73
CA LEU A 148 28.30 18.62 3.52
C LEU A 148 28.55 19.09 4.96
N GLU A 149 27.74 20.02 5.42
CA GLU A 149 27.71 20.50 6.79
C GLU A 149 26.43 20.06 7.51
N ALA A 150 26.39 20.18 8.83
CA ALA A 150 25.21 19.86 9.64
C ALA A 150 23.97 20.66 9.20
N VAL A 151 24.16 21.88 8.71
CA VAL A 151 23.13 22.70 8.07
C VAL A 151 23.61 22.99 6.64
N MET A 152 22.95 22.34 5.68
CA MET A 152 23.31 22.51 4.26
C MET A 152 23.08 23.94 3.80
N SER A 153 24.11 24.52 3.16
CA SER A 153 24.04 25.86 2.61
C SER A 153 23.07 25.98 1.43
N HIS A 154 22.75 27.20 1.02
CA HIS A 154 21.90 27.44 -0.13
C HIS A 154 22.51 26.88 -1.42
N GLU A 155 23.81 27.01 -1.58
CA GLU A 155 24.58 26.54 -2.74
C GLU A 155 24.48 25.02 -2.90
N VAL A 156 24.67 24.27 -1.80
CA VAL A 156 24.52 22.81 -1.78
C VAL A 156 23.12 22.40 -2.23
N TRP A 157 22.09 23.09 -1.73
CA TRP A 157 20.73 22.81 -2.19
C TRP A 157 20.51 23.11 -3.67
N GLN A 158 21.13 24.15 -4.22
CA GLN A 158 21.04 24.44 -5.65
C GLN A 158 21.72 23.35 -6.51
N GLU A 159 22.87 22.83 -6.07
CA GLU A 159 23.51 21.68 -6.71
C GLU A 159 22.60 20.44 -6.72
N ILE A 160 22.00 20.12 -5.56
CA ILE A 160 21.07 18.99 -5.45
C ILE A 160 19.86 19.17 -6.38
N TYR A 161 19.23 20.35 -6.38
CA TYR A 161 18.10 20.61 -7.28
C TYR A 161 18.50 20.56 -8.76
N GLY A 162 19.65 21.11 -9.11
CA GLY A 162 20.18 21.02 -10.47
C GLY A 162 20.32 19.56 -10.92
N ARG A 163 20.97 18.74 -10.10
CA ARG A 163 21.16 17.32 -10.40
C ARG A 163 19.85 16.54 -10.48
N LEU A 164 18.91 16.82 -9.59
CA LEU A 164 17.57 16.21 -9.65
C LEU A 164 16.85 16.58 -10.95
N VAL A 165 16.94 17.81 -11.42
CA VAL A 165 16.31 18.25 -12.68
C VAL A 165 16.89 17.48 -13.88
N GLU A 166 18.21 17.26 -13.92
CA GLU A 166 18.87 16.46 -14.97
C GLU A 166 18.36 15.01 -14.94
N LEU A 167 18.33 14.39 -13.77
CA LEU A 167 17.86 13.02 -13.59
C LEU A 167 16.38 12.88 -13.98
N ILE A 168 15.53 13.80 -13.55
CA ILE A 168 14.10 13.83 -13.90
C ILE A 168 13.92 14.00 -15.42
N GLY A 169 14.78 14.80 -16.06
CA GLY A 169 14.74 15.01 -17.51
C GLY A 169 15.00 13.74 -18.32
N SER A 170 15.82 12.85 -17.80
CA SER A 170 16.19 11.57 -18.44
C SER A 170 15.24 10.41 -18.12
N HIS A 171 14.28 10.58 -17.22
CA HIS A 171 13.32 9.56 -16.81
C HIS A 171 11.89 10.03 -17.05
N ARG A 172 10.96 9.06 -17.18
CA ARG A 172 9.54 9.37 -17.40
C ARG A 172 8.85 9.76 -16.10
N THR A 173 9.14 9.01 -15.03
CA THR A 173 8.52 9.17 -13.72
C THR A 173 9.55 8.99 -12.62
N THR A 174 9.68 9.99 -11.76
CA THR A 174 10.63 10.01 -10.64
C THR A 174 9.87 10.11 -9.31
N LEU A 175 10.19 9.21 -8.40
CA LEU A 175 9.78 9.30 -7.00
C LEU A 175 10.96 9.83 -6.17
N ILE A 176 10.74 10.90 -5.42
CA ILE A 176 11.73 11.43 -4.48
C ILE A 176 11.22 11.18 -3.07
N THR A 177 11.96 10.41 -2.27
CA THR A 177 11.62 10.14 -0.88
C THR A 177 12.44 11.03 0.05
N VAL A 178 11.78 11.59 1.06
CA VAL A 178 12.38 12.49 2.04
C VAL A 178 11.88 12.17 3.46
N ASN A 179 12.67 12.53 4.46
CA ASN A 179 12.39 12.16 5.85
C ASN A 179 11.33 13.04 6.53
N THR A 180 11.06 14.26 6.02
CA THR A 180 10.13 15.18 6.66
C THR A 180 9.13 15.79 5.69
N ARG A 181 7.90 16.06 6.18
CA ARG A 181 6.86 16.77 5.42
C ARG A 181 7.32 18.15 4.93
N ARG A 182 8.04 18.89 5.80
CA ARG A 182 8.57 20.21 5.47
C ARG A 182 9.54 20.14 4.31
N LEU A 183 10.39 19.12 4.28
CA LEU A 183 11.32 18.91 3.17
C LEU A 183 10.58 18.51 1.90
N ALA A 184 9.54 17.66 2.00
CA ALA A 184 8.72 17.28 0.85
C ALA A 184 8.08 18.51 0.19
N GLU A 185 7.45 19.37 0.96
CA GLU A 185 6.84 20.61 0.45
C GLU A 185 7.87 21.57 -0.15
N ARG A 186 9.00 21.75 0.53
CA ARG A 186 10.09 22.61 0.04
C ARG A 186 10.63 22.09 -1.31
N MET A 187 10.90 20.80 -1.41
CA MET A 187 11.42 20.19 -2.63
C MET A 187 10.40 20.23 -3.76
N ALA A 188 9.13 19.89 -3.47
CA ALA A 188 8.07 19.96 -4.48
C ALA A 188 7.94 21.37 -5.03
N ARG A 189 7.95 22.39 -4.16
CA ARG A 189 7.93 23.79 -4.59
C ARG A 189 9.13 24.15 -5.47
N GLN A 190 10.35 23.82 -5.02
CA GLN A 190 11.57 24.15 -5.76
C GLN A 190 11.67 23.44 -7.11
N LEU A 191 11.18 22.22 -7.19
CA LEU A 191 11.11 21.49 -8.46
C LEU A 191 9.98 22.02 -9.36
N SER A 192 8.84 22.44 -8.78
CA SER A 192 7.75 23.06 -9.55
C SER A 192 8.17 24.36 -10.21
N GLU A 193 8.98 25.18 -9.52
CA GLU A 193 9.53 26.44 -10.08
C GLU A 193 10.44 26.19 -11.30
N ARG A 194 11.05 25.00 -11.42
CA ARG A 194 11.99 24.62 -12.50
C ARG A 194 11.35 23.81 -13.61
N LEU A 195 10.38 22.98 -13.28
CA LEU A 195 9.82 21.96 -14.20
C LEU A 195 8.37 22.28 -14.62
N GLY A 196 7.69 23.14 -13.88
CA GLY A 196 6.26 23.41 -14.03
C GLY A 196 5.44 22.75 -12.91
N THR A 197 4.44 23.48 -12.41
CA THR A 197 3.57 23.02 -11.31
C THR A 197 2.68 21.82 -11.67
N GLU A 198 2.40 21.65 -12.95
CA GLU A 198 1.62 20.54 -13.49
C GLU A 198 2.36 19.20 -13.45
N PHE A 199 3.70 19.21 -13.37
CA PHE A 199 4.52 17.99 -13.43
C PHE A 199 5.00 17.50 -12.08
N VAL A 200 4.80 18.29 -11.02
CA VAL A 200 5.31 17.99 -9.67
C VAL A 200 4.18 17.96 -8.66
N ALA A 201 4.21 17.03 -7.73
CA ALA A 201 3.32 17.00 -6.59
C ALA A 201 4.06 16.56 -5.31
N ALA A 202 3.57 17.02 -4.15
CA ALA A 202 3.96 16.49 -2.86
C ALA A 202 2.98 15.40 -2.40
N HIS A 203 3.46 14.43 -1.61
CA HIS A 203 2.62 13.41 -0.98
C HIS A 203 3.08 13.14 0.45
N HIS A 204 2.24 13.46 1.42
CA HIS A 204 2.51 13.19 2.85
C HIS A 204 1.22 13.17 3.66
N GLY A 205 1.29 12.61 4.87
CA GLY A 205 0.12 12.36 5.71
C GLY A 205 -0.66 13.59 6.20
N SER A 206 -0.14 14.83 6.03
CA SER A 206 -0.86 16.07 6.38
C SER A 206 -1.70 16.64 5.26
N LEU A 207 -1.55 16.13 4.03
CA LEU A 207 -2.43 16.51 2.92
C LEU A 207 -3.84 15.95 3.14
N SER A 208 -4.84 16.64 2.59
CA SER A 208 -6.20 16.11 2.55
C SER A 208 -6.23 14.77 1.77
N LYS A 209 -7.25 13.97 2.03
CA LYS A 209 -7.42 12.69 1.34
C LYS A 209 -7.56 12.90 -0.17
N GLU A 210 -8.30 13.92 -0.55
CA GLU A 210 -8.55 14.30 -1.95
C GLU A 210 -7.25 14.69 -2.66
N ALA A 211 -6.41 15.51 -2.02
CA ALA A 211 -5.12 15.91 -2.60
C ALA A 211 -4.16 14.74 -2.79
N ARG A 212 -4.14 13.80 -1.83
CA ARG A 212 -3.33 12.58 -1.96
C ARG A 212 -3.82 11.70 -3.11
N GLN A 213 -5.12 11.48 -3.19
CA GLN A 213 -5.72 10.67 -4.25
C GLN A 213 -5.54 11.31 -5.64
N ASP A 214 -5.60 12.65 -5.75
CA ASP A 214 -5.30 13.35 -6.99
C ASP A 214 -3.85 13.13 -7.43
N ALA A 215 -2.89 13.31 -6.53
CA ALA A 215 -1.48 13.10 -6.82
C ALA A 215 -1.20 11.64 -7.26
N GLU A 216 -1.78 10.65 -6.56
CA GLU A 216 -1.68 9.24 -6.91
C GLU A 216 -2.29 8.93 -8.28
N HIS A 217 -3.46 9.51 -8.56
CA HIS A 217 -4.14 9.33 -9.84
C HIS A 217 -3.35 9.93 -11.00
N ARG A 218 -2.87 11.17 -10.85
CA ARG A 218 -2.04 11.84 -11.85
C ARG A 218 -0.73 11.11 -12.11
N LEU A 219 -0.11 10.56 -11.06
CA LEU A 219 1.10 9.75 -11.19
C LEU A 219 0.82 8.48 -12.01
N ARG A 220 -0.25 7.77 -11.68
CA ARG A 220 -0.66 6.52 -12.37
C ARG A 220 -1.00 6.75 -13.84
N GLU A 221 -1.58 7.91 -14.15
CA GLU A 221 -1.89 8.31 -15.54
C GLU A 221 -0.67 8.84 -16.31
N GLY A 222 0.49 8.94 -15.65
CA GLY A 222 1.71 9.47 -16.27
C GLY A 222 1.67 10.99 -16.51
N LYS A 223 0.77 11.70 -15.82
CA LYS A 223 0.65 13.16 -15.87
C LYS A 223 1.66 13.89 -14.98
N LEU A 224 2.19 13.19 -13.96
CA LEU A 224 3.27 13.69 -13.14
C LEU A 224 4.61 13.14 -13.60
N LYS A 225 5.62 14.01 -13.64
CA LYS A 225 7.02 13.61 -13.81
C LYS A 225 7.68 13.30 -12.47
N VAL A 226 7.24 14.01 -11.40
CA VAL A 226 7.85 13.91 -10.08
C VAL A 226 6.79 13.83 -9.00
N LEU A 227 6.96 12.87 -8.11
CA LEU A 227 6.25 12.84 -6.82
C LEU A 227 7.27 12.92 -5.69
N VAL A 228 7.16 13.93 -4.85
CA VAL A 228 8.00 14.07 -3.64
C VAL A 228 7.21 13.57 -2.45
N ALA A 229 7.69 12.52 -1.80
CA ALA A 229 6.93 11.83 -0.76
C ALA A 229 7.72 11.63 0.53
N THR A 230 7.01 11.52 1.63
CA THR A 230 7.54 10.96 2.88
C THR A 230 7.22 9.45 2.94
N ALA A 231 7.68 8.75 3.98
CA ALA A 231 7.39 7.33 4.24
C ALA A 231 5.89 6.92 4.14
N SER A 232 4.97 7.88 4.03
CA SER A 232 3.54 7.61 3.82
C SER A 232 3.21 6.88 2.51
N LEU A 233 4.16 6.82 1.56
CA LEU A 233 4.04 6.09 0.29
C LEU A 233 4.64 4.67 0.34
N GLU A 234 5.29 4.28 1.44
CA GLU A 234 5.98 2.99 1.56
C GLU A 234 5.03 1.79 1.72
N LEU A 235 3.76 2.03 2.02
CA LEU A 235 2.79 0.97 2.35
C LEU A 235 1.77 0.75 1.23
N GLY A 236 2.10 -0.18 0.31
CA GLY A 236 1.12 -0.87 -0.53
C GLY A 236 0.29 -0.01 -1.50
N ILE A 237 0.76 1.19 -1.85
CA ILE A 237 0.08 2.03 -2.83
C ILE A 237 0.55 1.64 -4.23
N ASP A 238 -0.38 1.24 -5.09
CA ASP A 238 -0.10 1.07 -6.51
C ASP A 238 0.05 2.44 -7.18
N ILE A 239 1.31 2.90 -7.25
CA ILE A 239 1.67 4.18 -7.88
C ILE A 239 1.97 4.06 -9.37
N GLY A 240 1.80 2.86 -9.94
CA GLY A 240 2.11 2.61 -11.34
C GLY A 240 3.61 2.42 -11.62
N HIS A 241 4.05 2.74 -12.81
CA HIS A 241 5.44 2.57 -13.22
C HIS A 241 6.29 3.76 -12.76
N VAL A 242 7.33 3.50 -11.97
CA VAL A 242 8.34 4.47 -11.53
C VAL A 242 9.69 4.03 -12.08
N ASP A 243 10.34 4.91 -12.85
CA ASP A 243 11.61 4.63 -13.52
C ASP A 243 12.81 4.94 -12.62
N LEU A 244 12.68 5.98 -11.79
CA LEU A 244 13.74 6.45 -10.91
C LEU A 244 13.21 6.69 -9.50
N VAL A 245 13.97 6.27 -8.51
CA VAL A 245 13.74 6.60 -7.09
C VAL A 245 14.97 7.31 -6.55
N CYS A 246 14.78 8.51 -6.00
CA CYS A 246 15.82 9.27 -5.30
C CYS A 246 15.47 9.35 -3.82
N GLN A 247 16.43 9.07 -2.96
CA GLN A 247 16.31 9.25 -1.52
C GLN A 247 17.21 10.39 -1.07
N ILE A 248 16.64 11.37 -0.33
CA ILE A 248 17.33 12.57 0.12
C ILE A 248 17.25 12.66 1.66
#